data_f84627672d22bac68c6da4fb4e32dd9a
#
_entry.id   f84627672d22bac68c6da4fb4e32dd9a
#
_cell.length_a   1.000
_cell.length_b   1.000
_cell.length_c   1.000
_cell.angle_alpha   90.00
_cell.angle_beta   90.00
_cell.angle_gamma   90.00
#
_symmetry.space_group_name_H-M   'P 1'
#
loop_
_entity.id
_entity.type
_entity.pdbx_description
1 polymer ?
#
loop_
_entity_poly.entity_id
_entity_poly.type
_entity_poly.pdbx_seq_one_letter_code
_entity_poly.pdbx_strand_id
1 'polypeptide(L)'
;NQLSSGYRLQGDKLQASTNAVTTLMGCGSLQQSETWLAKQMQSQSQLSVMIMSWQTHAMLQQTLADGTALIWDGILKPEVKYGKGETVFLEVKPKWQYCDNVTDRKCLEVRDINYDTQGLKTAVGQWHLLDAPIINYRHNESAQRVLRLTRYRTPPTDTKGYGNLYQLDSVIETQFIAN
;
A
#
# COMPACT_ATOMS: atom_id res chain seq x y z
N ASN A 1 11.78 -13.48 -5.54
CA ASN A 1 11.61 -13.10 -6.95
C ASN A 1 10.31 -12.32 -7.14
N GLN A 2 10.25 -11.51 -8.19
CA GLN A 2 9.07 -10.77 -8.58
C GLN A 2 8.59 -11.30 -9.94
N LEU A 3 7.32 -11.65 -10.04
CA LEU A 3 6.65 -12.01 -11.29
C LEU A 3 5.74 -10.82 -11.70
N SER A 4 5.88 -10.35 -12.92
CA SER A 4 5.04 -9.30 -13.50
C SER A 4 4.48 -9.75 -14.83
N SER A 5 3.17 -9.56 -15.03
CA SER A 5 2.47 -9.92 -16.26
C SER A 5 1.27 -9.03 -16.48
N GLY A 6 0.88 -8.84 -17.75
CA GLY A 6 -0.43 -8.31 -18.09
C GLY A 6 -1.53 -9.36 -17.86
N TYR A 7 -2.76 -8.93 -17.74
CA TYR A 7 -3.90 -9.83 -17.62
C TYR A 7 -5.13 -9.32 -18.36
N ARG A 8 -6.04 -10.23 -18.68
CA ARG A 8 -7.39 -9.93 -19.16
C ARG A 8 -8.40 -10.59 -18.23
N LEU A 9 -9.39 -9.83 -17.83
CA LEU A 9 -10.52 -10.31 -17.05
C LEU A 9 -11.79 -10.23 -17.89
N GLN A 10 -12.50 -11.35 -18.03
CA GLN A 10 -13.79 -11.45 -18.71
C GLN A 10 -14.79 -12.14 -17.79
N GLY A 11 -15.67 -11.33 -17.16
CA GLY A 11 -16.52 -11.83 -16.07
C GLY A 11 -15.66 -12.33 -14.91
N ASP A 12 -15.78 -13.59 -14.58
CA ASP A 12 -15.01 -14.30 -13.54
C ASP A 12 -13.77 -15.02 -14.08
N LYS A 13 -13.51 -14.96 -15.39
CA LYS A 13 -12.36 -15.65 -16.00
C LYS A 13 -11.16 -14.72 -16.10
N LEU A 14 -10.08 -15.14 -15.47
CA LEU A 14 -8.77 -14.49 -15.52
C LEU A 14 -7.88 -15.22 -16.52
N GLN A 15 -7.27 -14.45 -17.41
CA GLN A 15 -6.22 -14.94 -18.32
C GLN A 15 -5.02 -14.01 -18.22
N ALA A 16 -3.88 -14.54 -17.79
CA ALA A 16 -2.64 -13.78 -17.78
C ALA A 16 -2.02 -13.76 -19.18
N SER A 17 -1.24 -12.73 -19.45
CA SER A 17 -0.45 -12.62 -20.68
C SER A 17 0.68 -13.65 -20.67
N THR A 18 0.99 -14.19 -21.84
CA THR A 18 2.14 -15.11 -22.02
C THR A 18 3.50 -14.42 -21.85
N ASN A 19 3.53 -13.09 -21.85
CA ASN A 19 4.75 -12.29 -21.71
C ASN A 19 5.02 -11.91 -20.24
N ALA A 20 5.14 -12.91 -19.37
CA ALA A 20 5.52 -12.68 -17.99
C ALA A 20 7.03 -12.42 -17.86
N VAL A 21 7.37 -11.42 -17.06
CA VAL A 21 8.76 -11.07 -16.71
C VAL A 21 9.02 -11.48 -15.27
N THR A 22 10.09 -12.23 -15.04
CA THR A 22 10.51 -12.63 -13.70
C THR A 22 11.92 -12.12 -13.40
N THR A 23 12.19 -11.78 -12.15
CA THR A 23 13.55 -11.55 -11.68
C THR A 23 14.25 -12.92 -11.47
N LEU A 24 15.44 -13.08 -12.04
CA LEU A 24 16.22 -14.33 -11.98
C LEU A 24 17.14 -14.34 -10.74
N MET A 25 16.55 -14.42 -9.55
CA MET A 25 17.32 -14.74 -8.36
C MET A 25 17.02 -16.18 -7.94
N GLY A 26 18.06 -16.97 -7.67
CA GLY A 26 17.88 -18.34 -7.22
C GLY A 26 17.14 -18.39 -5.88
N CYS A 27 16.03 -19.15 -5.82
CA CYS A 27 15.20 -19.28 -4.63
C CYS A 27 15.51 -20.53 -3.81
N GLY A 28 16.61 -21.23 -4.11
CA GLY A 28 17.01 -22.44 -3.39
C GLY A 28 15.89 -23.49 -3.37
N SER A 29 15.48 -23.94 -2.19
CA SER A 29 14.43 -24.96 -2.01
C SER A 29 13.04 -24.53 -2.49
N LEU A 30 12.78 -23.23 -2.66
CA LEU A 30 11.50 -22.71 -3.13
C LEU A 30 11.40 -22.60 -4.66
N GLN A 31 12.47 -22.89 -5.39
CA GLN A 31 12.52 -22.75 -6.84
C GLN A 31 11.42 -23.55 -7.57
N GLN A 32 11.12 -24.76 -7.10
CA GLN A 32 10.08 -25.59 -7.70
C GLN A 32 8.68 -25.00 -7.50
N SER A 33 8.39 -24.52 -6.29
CA SER A 33 7.11 -23.89 -5.97
C SER A 33 6.91 -22.60 -6.75
N GLU A 34 7.97 -21.81 -6.91
CA GLU A 34 7.93 -20.57 -7.69
C GLU A 34 7.68 -20.85 -9.19
N THR A 35 8.40 -21.83 -9.75
CA THR A 35 8.22 -22.24 -11.15
C THR A 35 6.82 -22.77 -11.40
N TRP A 36 6.32 -23.60 -10.49
CA TRP A 36 4.95 -24.11 -10.55
C TRP A 36 3.93 -22.96 -10.51
N LEU A 37 4.04 -22.05 -9.54
CA LEU A 37 3.12 -20.91 -9.41
C LEU A 37 3.16 -20.02 -10.66
N ALA A 38 4.35 -19.70 -11.17
CA ALA A 38 4.51 -18.90 -12.39
C ALA A 38 3.83 -19.53 -13.59
N LYS A 39 3.92 -20.87 -13.73
CA LYS A 39 3.23 -21.63 -14.79
C LYS A 39 1.71 -21.57 -14.61
N GLN A 40 1.19 -21.73 -13.38
CA GLN A 40 -0.23 -21.69 -13.11
C GLN A 40 -0.81 -20.30 -13.36
N MET A 41 -0.09 -19.25 -12.99
CA MET A 41 -0.51 -17.86 -13.21
C MET A 41 -0.63 -17.47 -14.68
N GLN A 42 0.00 -18.22 -15.61
CA GLN A 42 -0.12 -18.00 -17.05
C GLN A 42 -1.31 -18.74 -17.68
N SER A 43 -1.92 -19.67 -16.96
CA SER A 43 -3.09 -20.41 -17.44
C SER A 43 -4.39 -19.62 -17.24
N GLN A 44 -5.43 -19.98 -17.99
CA GLN A 44 -6.76 -19.47 -17.74
C GLN A 44 -7.29 -20.05 -16.42
N SER A 45 -7.91 -19.19 -15.60
CA SER A 45 -8.48 -19.60 -14.33
C SER A 45 -9.81 -18.89 -14.08
N GLN A 46 -10.62 -19.47 -13.19
CA GLN A 46 -11.87 -18.89 -12.75
C GLN A 46 -11.70 -18.29 -11.36
N LEU A 47 -12.23 -17.07 -11.17
CA LEU A 47 -12.16 -16.33 -9.91
C LEU A 47 -13.50 -16.36 -9.21
N SER A 48 -13.48 -16.54 -7.90
CA SER A 48 -14.62 -16.35 -7.01
C SER A 48 -14.21 -15.54 -5.79
N VAL A 49 -14.90 -14.43 -5.54
CA VAL A 49 -14.61 -13.55 -4.40
C VAL A 49 -15.63 -13.77 -3.32
N MET A 50 -15.17 -14.05 -2.11
CA MET A 50 -16.00 -14.13 -0.91
C MET A 50 -15.62 -12.97 0.02
N ILE A 51 -16.59 -12.10 0.28
CA ILE A 51 -16.47 -11.02 1.27
C ILE A 51 -17.35 -11.40 2.45
N MET A 52 -16.73 -11.69 3.59
CA MET A 52 -17.48 -12.00 4.81
C MET A 52 -17.74 -10.71 5.58
N SER A 53 -19.00 -10.45 5.91
CA SER A 53 -19.45 -9.19 6.53
C SER A 53 -18.80 -8.87 7.89
N TRP A 54 -18.25 -9.87 8.57
CA TRP A 54 -17.54 -9.72 9.85
C TRP A 54 -16.01 -9.71 9.73
N GLN A 55 -15.47 -9.90 8.53
CA GLN A 55 -14.02 -9.92 8.28
C GLN A 55 -13.59 -8.67 7.52
N THR A 56 -12.45 -8.12 7.92
CA THR A 56 -11.77 -7.03 7.19
C THR A 56 -11.02 -7.53 5.96
N HIS A 57 -11.09 -8.84 5.70
CA HIS A 57 -10.37 -9.55 4.64
C HIS A 57 -11.36 -10.09 3.62
N ALA A 58 -11.04 -9.94 2.35
CA ALA A 58 -11.71 -10.62 1.26
C ALA A 58 -10.89 -11.87 0.90
N MET A 59 -11.56 -12.98 0.64
CA MET A 59 -10.91 -14.19 0.12
C MET A 59 -11.18 -14.27 -1.38
N LEU A 60 -10.14 -14.49 -2.17
CA LEU A 60 -10.24 -14.78 -3.59
C LEU A 60 -9.86 -16.24 -3.80
N GLN A 61 -10.79 -17.02 -4.31
CA GLN A 61 -10.51 -18.35 -4.81
C GLN A 61 -10.25 -18.27 -6.31
N GLN A 62 -9.09 -18.75 -6.73
CA GLN A 62 -8.71 -18.90 -8.12
C GLN A 62 -8.66 -20.40 -8.44
N THR A 63 -9.58 -20.87 -9.28
CA THR A 63 -9.65 -22.26 -9.70
C THR A 63 -8.96 -22.40 -11.05
N LEU A 64 -7.94 -23.22 -11.10
CA LEU A 64 -7.15 -23.52 -12.29
C LEU A 64 -7.84 -24.54 -13.18
N ALA A 65 -7.36 -24.71 -14.43
CA ALA A 65 -7.96 -25.63 -15.40
C ALA A 65 -7.93 -27.11 -14.97
N ASP A 66 -6.97 -27.49 -14.12
CA ASP A 66 -6.84 -28.84 -13.56
C ASP A 66 -7.69 -29.06 -12.29
N GLY A 67 -8.49 -28.06 -11.89
CA GLY A 67 -9.31 -28.09 -10.67
C GLY A 67 -8.57 -27.67 -9.39
N THR A 68 -7.27 -27.39 -9.45
CA THR A 68 -6.53 -26.88 -8.30
C THR A 68 -7.09 -25.50 -7.87
N ALA A 69 -7.36 -25.33 -6.60
CA ALA A 69 -7.81 -24.05 -6.03
C ALA A 69 -6.67 -23.36 -5.30
N LEU A 70 -6.39 -22.12 -5.70
CA LEU A 70 -5.51 -21.20 -4.97
C LEU A 70 -6.40 -20.25 -4.16
N ILE A 71 -6.12 -20.15 -2.88
CA ILE A 71 -6.83 -19.24 -1.97
C ILE A 71 -5.92 -18.06 -1.66
N TRP A 72 -6.41 -16.87 -1.97
CA TRP A 72 -5.71 -15.62 -1.72
C TRP A 72 -6.42 -14.87 -0.61
N ASP A 73 -5.65 -14.46 0.37
CA ASP A 73 -6.13 -13.55 1.41
C ASP A 73 -5.87 -12.10 0.96
N GLY A 74 -6.92 -11.29 0.92
CA GLY A 74 -6.89 -9.93 0.42
C GLY A 74 -7.37 -8.93 1.45
N ILE A 75 -6.68 -7.79 1.51
CA ILE A 75 -7.09 -6.66 2.34
C ILE A 75 -7.89 -5.70 1.45
N LEU A 76 -9.08 -5.29 1.91
CA LEU A 76 -9.87 -4.29 1.22
C LEU A 76 -9.06 -3.00 1.05
N LYS A 77 -9.07 -2.46 -0.15
CA LYS A 77 -8.45 -1.16 -0.40
C LYS A 77 -9.13 -0.09 0.47
N PRO A 78 -8.37 0.90 0.97
CA PRO A 78 -8.92 1.93 1.84
C PRO A 78 -10.15 2.64 1.26
N GLU A 79 -10.15 2.92 -0.04
CA GLU A 79 -11.30 3.55 -0.72
C GLU A 79 -12.57 2.69 -0.73
N VAL A 80 -12.44 1.37 -0.73
CA VAL A 80 -13.57 0.44 -0.65
C VAL A 80 -14.09 0.34 0.78
N LYS A 81 -13.18 0.39 1.76
CA LYS A 81 -13.52 0.21 3.17
C LYS A 81 -14.02 1.50 3.83
N TYR A 82 -13.41 2.64 3.51
CA TYR A 82 -13.64 3.92 4.18
C TYR A 82 -14.27 4.98 3.28
N GLY A 83 -14.55 4.62 2.02
CA GLY A 83 -15.10 5.55 1.03
C GLY A 83 -14.06 6.51 0.45
N LYS A 84 -14.53 7.60 -0.13
CA LYS A 84 -13.67 8.60 -0.78
C LYS A 84 -12.76 9.28 0.23
N GLY A 85 -11.44 9.15 0.02
CA GLY A 85 -10.44 9.88 0.79
C GLY A 85 -10.29 11.33 0.34
N GLU A 86 -9.52 12.08 1.12
CA GLU A 86 -9.20 13.49 0.90
C GLU A 86 -7.70 13.62 0.57
N THR A 87 -7.39 14.37 -0.49
CA THR A 87 -5.98 14.66 -0.82
C THR A 87 -5.40 15.64 0.18
N VAL A 88 -4.29 15.26 0.81
CA VAL A 88 -3.54 16.11 1.74
C VAL A 88 -2.05 16.07 1.39
N PHE A 89 -1.32 17.10 1.81
CA PHE A 89 0.12 17.16 1.62
C PHE A 89 0.79 17.30 2.98
N LEU A 90 1.73 16.40 3.27
CA LEU A 90 2.51 16.42 4.49
C LEU A 90 4.00 16.57 4.16
N GLU A 91 4.64 17.52 4.79
CA GLU A 91 6.08 17.59 4.84
C GLU A 91 6.57 16.76 6.02
N VAL A 92 7.54 15.88 5.77
CA VAL A 92 8.03 14.88 6.72
C VAL A 92 9.50 15.15 7.02
N LYS A 93 9.86 15.32 8.29
CA LYS A 93 11.25 15.46 8.72
C LYS A 93 12.02 14.14 8.53
N PRO A 94 13.34 14.22 8.33
CA PRO A 94 14.16 13.03 8.08
C PRO A 94 14.26 12.09 9.28
N LYS A 95 14.28 12.62 10.51
CA LYS A 95 14.52 11.79 11.70
C LYS A 95 13.23 11.42 12.39
N TRP A 96 13.16 10.17 12.84
CA TRP A 96 12.12 9.69 13.73
C TRP A 96 12.18 10.44 15.07
N GLN A 97 11.01 10.63 15.67
CA GLN A 97 10.83 11.12 17.03
C GLN A 97 10.14 10.03 17.87
N TYR A 98 10.30 10.07 19.16
CA TYR A 98 9.48 9.25 20.04
C TYR A 98 8.07 9.83 20.11
N CYS A 99 7.04 8.97 19.99
CA CYS A 99 5.64 9.40 20.01
C CYS A 99 5.21 9.92 21.39
N ASP A 100 5.82 9.35 22.43
CA ASP A 100 5.60 9.70 23.84
C ASP A 100 6.88 9.39 24.63
N ASN A 101 6.90 9.78 25.90
CA ASN A 101 8.04 9.56 26.79
C ASN A 101 8.01 8.19 27.51
N VAL A 102 7.05 7.33 27.19
CA VAL A 102 6.77 6.09 27.96
C VAL A 102 7.06 4.85 27.12
N THR A 103 6.94 4.95 25.81
CA THR A 103 7.10 3.81 24.89
C THR A 103 8.24 4.06 23.90
N ASP A 104 8.89 2.97 23.44
CA ASP A 104 9.89 3.04 22.36
C ASP A 104 9.26 3.24 20.96
N ARG A 105 8.00 3.67 20.92
CA ARG A 105 7.26 3.88 19.67
C ARG A 105 7.76 5.12 18.95
N LYS A 106 8.10 4.95 17.67
CA LYS A 106 8.60 6.01 16.81
C LYS A 106 7.48 6.58 15.94
N CYS A 107 7.41 7.91 15.89
CA CYS A 107 6.51 8.71 15.07
C CYS A 107 7.28 9.51 14.03
N LEU A 108 6.62 9.82 12.93
CA LEU A 108 7.10 10.84 11.99
C LEU A 108 6.75 12.22 12.52
N GLU A 109 7.69 13.17 12.45
CA GLU A 109 7.40 14.57 12.68
C GLU A 109 7.02 15.20 11.34
N VAL A 110 5.78 15.70 11.25
CA VAL A 110 5.17 16.17 10.01
C VAL A 110 4.54 17.53 10.18
N ARG A 111 4.30 18.24 9.07
CA ARG A 111 3.44 19.42 9.01
C ARG A 111 2.61 19.44 7.73
N ASP A 112 1.42 20.05 7.83
CA ASP A 112 0.55 20.21 6.67
C ASP A 112 1.10 21.28 5.71
N ILE A 113 0.99 21.01 4.41
CA ILE A 113 1.29 21.96 3.35
C ILE A 113 0.04 22.19 2.53
N ASN A 114 -0.33 23.44 2.30
CA ASN A 114 -1.43 23.79 1.41
C ASN A 114 -0.88 24.34 0.09
N TYR A 115 -1.52 23.92 -0.99
CA TYR A 115 -1.25 24.41 -2.35
C TYR A 115 -2.52 25.04 -2.92
N ASP A 116 -2.35 26.05 -3.75
CA ASP A 116 -3.45 26.62 -4.54
C ASP A 116 -3.71 25.76 -5.80
N THR A 117 -4.66 26.21 -6.63
CA THR A 117 -5.03 25.55 -7.89
C THR A 117 -3.92 25.59 -8.94
N GLN A 118 -2.91 26.43 -8.76
CA GLN A 118 -1.75 26.56 -9.64
C GLN A 118 -0.56 25.71 -9.14
N GLY A 119 -0.71 25.06 -7.98
CA GLY A 119 0.35 24.25 -7.37
C GLY A 119 1.39 25.07 -6.58
N LEU A 120 1.09 26.31 -6.21
CA LEU A 120 1.96 27.14 -5.40
C LEU A 120 1.64 26.91 -3.92
N LYS A 121 2.68 26.82 -3.08
CA LYS A 121 2.52 26.73 -1.61
C LYS A 121 1.89 28.00 -1.07
N THR A 122 0.74 27.89 -0.40
CA THR A 122 -0.02 29.02 0.17
C THR A 122 0.08 29.09 1.68
N ALA A 123 0.18 27.94 2.35
CA ALA A 123 0.33 27.90 3.80
C ALA A 123 1.13 26.66 4.22
N VAL A 124 1.81 26.82 5.36
CA VAL A 124 2.62 25.81 6.01
C VAL A 124 2.18 25.71 7.47
N GLY A 125 1.73 24.51 7.87
CA GLY A 125 1.29 24.24 9.22
C GLY A 125 2.43 24.13 10.24
N GLN A 126 2.06 23.92 11.49
CA GLN A 126 3.02 23.65 12.55
C GLN A 126 3.45 22.19 12.56
N TRP A 127 4.68 21.94 13.01
CA TRP A 127 5.20 20.58 13.18
C TRP A 127 4.44 19.86 14.30
N HIS A 128 4.04 18.62 14.04
CA HIS A 128 3.40 17.73 15.00
C HIS A 128 3.82 16.28 14.74
N LEU A 129 3.58 15.42 15.72
CA LEU A 129 3.89 14.00 15.59
C LEU A 129 2.72 13.28 14.93
N LEU A 130 3.03 12.52 13.88
CA LEU A 130 2.09 11.65 13.20
C LEU A 130 2.30 10.23 13.71
N ASP A 131 1.32 9.73 14.46
CA ASP A 131 1.32 8.38 15.01
C ASP A 131 0.66 7.35 14.05
N ALA A 132 -0.12 7.85 13.07
CA ALA A 132 -0.79 7.00 12.09
C ALA A 132 0.19 6.48 11.01
N PRO A 133 0.05 5.23 10.58
CA PRO A 133 0.87 4.68 9.50
C PRO A 133 0.52 5.32 8.15
N ILE A 134 1.52 5.43 7.28
CA ILE A 134 1.33 5.82 5.89
C ILE A 134 1.55 4.58 5.02
N ILE A 135 0.47 4.05 4.43
CA ILE A 135 0.51 2.89 3.53
C ILE A 135 1.39 3.22 2.31
N ASN A 136 2.20 2.28 1.87
CA ASN A 136 3.10 2.37 0.72
C ASN A 136 4.22 3.43 0.87
N TYR A 137 4.44 3.97 2.07
CA TYR A 137 5.53 4.89 2.34
C TYR A 137 6.69 4.20 3.05
N ARG A 138 7.89 4.35 2.50
CA ARG A 138 9.15 4.01 3.15
C ARG A 138 9.85 5.29 3.57
N HIS A 139 9.98 5.47 4.88
CA HIS A 139 10.70 6.61 5.42
C HIS A 139 12.20 6.55 5.09
N ASN A 140 12.77 7.72 4.78
CA ASN A 140 14.20 7.89 4.52
C ASN A 140 14.77 8.94 5.45
N GLU A 141 15.64 8.52 6.35
CA GLU A 141 16.24 9.38 7.37
C GLU A 141 17.30 10.36 6.83
N SER A 142 17.67 10.23 5.56
CA SER A 142 18.62 11.14 4.90
C SER A 142 17.94 12.27 4.12
N ALA A 143 16.61 12.35 4.12
CA ALA A 143 15.89 13.32 3.32
C ALA A 143 14.60 13.81 3.98
N GLN A 144 14.39 15.12 3.92
CA GLN A 144 13.10 15.77 4.16
C GLN A 144 12.27 15.67 2.89
N ARG A 145 10.99 15.31 3.01
CA ARG A 145 10.12 15.06 1.86
C ARG A 145 8.76 15.72 2.03
N VAL A 146 8.20 16.18 0.90
CA VAL A 146 6.79 16.51 0.82
C VAL A 146 6.06 15.38 0.13
N LEU A 147 5.07 14.82 0.80
CA LEU A 147 4.26 13.70 0.35
C LEU A 147 2.88 14.19 -0.05
N ARG A 148 2.39 13.77 -1.20
CA ARG A 148 0.97 13.80 -1.54
C ARG A 148 0.35 12.50 -1.06
N LEU A 149 -0.68 12.60 -0.25
CA LEU A 149 -1.33 11.48 0.41
C LEU A 149 -2.83 11.53 0.18
N THR A 150 -3.47 10.36 0.18
CA THR A 150 -4.91 10.25 0.39
C THR A 150 -5.16 9.93 1.86
N ARG A 151 -5.90 10.81 2.55
CA ARG A 151 -6.33 10.64 3.93
C ARG A 151 -7.73 10.06 3.99
N TYR A 152 -7.91 8.97 4.71
CA TYR A 152 -9.20 8.34 4.98
C TYR A 152 -9.56 8.52 6.44
N ARG A 153 -10.79 8.95 6.73
CA ARG A 153 -11.32 8.97 8.10
C ARG A 153 -11.70 7.55 8.49
N THR A 154 -11.20 7.09 9.61
CA THR A 154 -11.41 5.73 10.08
C THR A 154 -12.17 5.73 11.41
N PRO A 155 -13.06 4.75 11.64
CA PRO A 155 -13.63 4.55 12.96
C PRO A 155 -12.52 4.31 14.01
N PRO A 156 -12.67 4.77 15.24
CA PRO A 156 -11.67 4.59 16.30
C PRO A 156 -11.29 3.12 16.55
N THR A 157 -12.21 2.20 16.27
CA THR A 157 -12.04 0.74 16.43
C THR A 157 -11.13 0.12 15.36
N ASP A 158 -10.98 0.76 14.20
CA ASP A 158 -10.35 0.14 13.02
C ASP A 158 -8.85 0.37 12.92
N THR A 159 -8.33 1.45 13.47
CA THR A 159 -6.94 1.87 13.32
C THR A 159 -6.24 2.10 14.65
N LYS A 160 -6.52 1.27 15.64
CA LYS A 160 -5.94 1.39 17.00
C LYS A 160 -6.12 2.80 17.59
N GLY A 161 -7.22 3.49 17.21
CA GLY A 161 -7.54 4.82 17.72
C GLY A 161 -6.95 6.01 16.94
N TYR A 162 -6.24 5.80 15.83
CA TYR A 162 -5.62 6.91 15.08
C TYR A 162 -6.60 7.87 14.41
N GLY A 163 -7.86 7.46 14.19
CA GLY A 163 -8.90 8.28 13.55
C GLY A 163 -8.68 8.61 12.07
N ASN A 164 -7.48 8.40 11.54
CA ASN A 164 -7.13 8.57 10.14
C ASN A 164 -6.18 7.46 9.67
N LEU A 165 -6.30 7.15 8.38
CA LEU A 165 -5.37 6.31 7.64
C LEU A 165 -4.83 7.13 6.47
N TYR A 166 -3.53 7.03 6.21
CA TYR A 166 -2.89 7.72 5.10
C TYR A 166 -2.36 6.71 4.10
N GLN A 167 -2.49 7.04 2.82
CA GLN A 167 -1.92 6.25 1.72
C GLN A 167 -1.08 7.18 0.85
N LEU A 168 0.15 6.76 0.54
CA LEU A 168 1.03 7.51 -0.35
C LEU A 168 0.52 7.45 -1.79
N ASP A 169 0.30 8.62 -2.39
CA ASP A 169 0.07 8.76 -3.83
C ASP A 169 1.40 9.03 -4.54
N SER A 170 2.15 10.02 -4.08
CA SER A 170 3.44 10.39 -4.66
C SER A 170 4.32 11.20 -3.70
N VAL A 171 5.63 11.19 -3.96
CA VAL A 171 6.58 12.12 -3.34
C VAL A 171 6.69 13.35 -4.25
N ILE A 172 6.34 14.53 -3.72
CA ILE A 172 6.33 15.79 -4.47
C ILE A 172 7.70 16.45 -4.47
N GLU A 173 8.32 16.51 -3.27
CA GLU A 173 9.61 17.15 -3.08
C GLU A 173 10.51 16.25 -2.23
N THR A 174 11.80 16.31 -2.52
CA THR A 174 12.84 15.64 -1.73
C THR A 174 14.02 16.58 -1.57
N GLN A 175 14.38 16.86 -0.32
CA GLN A 175 15.57 17.62 0.04
C GLN A 175 16.49 16.73 0.87
N PHE A 176 17.62 16.36 0.31
CA PHE A 176 18.64 15.60 1.05
C PHE A 176 19.33 16.52 2.07
N ILE A 177 19.51 16.00 3.27
CA ILE A 177 20.32 16.66 4.29
C ILE A 177 21.77 16.27 4.09
N ALA A 178 22.65 17.30 4.03
CA ALA A 178 24.08 17.08 4.12
C ALA A 178 24.39 16.52 5.53
N ASN A 179 25.15 15.44 5.57
CA ASN A 179 25.69 14.91 6.83
C ASN A 179 26.73 15.83 7.40
#